data_caff937c6566449eeebc2e73bab2f4da
#
_entry.id   caff937c6566449eeebc2e73bab2f4da
#
_cell.length_a   1.000
_cell.length_b   1.000
_cell.length_c   1.000
_cell.angle_alpha   90.00
_cell.angle_beta   90.00
_cell.angle_gamma   90.00
#
_symmetry.space_group_name_H-M   'P 1'
#
loop_
_entity.id
_entity.type
_entity.pdbx_description
1 polymer ?
#
loop_
_entity_poly.entity_id
_entity_poly.type
_entity_poly.pdbx_seq_one_letter_code
_entity_poly.pdbx_strand_id
1 'polypeptide(L)'
;MSPRRLVVCLATSSADRVAEALRAAVGLSLRGDSVSVVLLQPADLEEPRARRSVSTLRGLGHWVDAPLAALRDADQVEVWS
;
A
#
# COMPACT_ATOMS: atom_id res chain seq x y z
N MET A 1 -1.41 -16.39 -16.43
CA MET A 1 -1.29 -14.92 -16.47
C MET A 1 -0.62 -14.43 -15.20
N SER A 2 0.43 -13.64 -15.33
CA SER A 2 1.14 -13.12 -14.16
C SER A 2 0.32 -12.05 -13.46
N PRO A 3 0.35 -11.99 -12.11
CA PRO A 3 -0.31 -10.90 -11.38
C PRO A 3 0.31 -9.56 -11.79
N ARG A 4 -0.51 -8.53 -11.82
CA ARG A 4 -0.03 -7.17 -12.03
C ARG A 4 0.69 -6.71 -10.76
N ARG A 5 1.67 -5.83 -10.94
CA ARG A 5 2.39 -5.22 -9.83
C ARG A 5 1.87 -3.80 -9.63
N LEU A 6 1.15 -3.63 -8.55
CA LEU A 6 0.56 -2.33 -8.19
C LEU A 6 1.35 -1.71 -7.05
N VAL A 7 1.65 -0.43 -7.17
CA VAL A 7 2.31 0.31 -6.11
C VAL A 7 1.39 1.43 -5.65
N VAL A 8 1.14 1.47 -4.35
CA VAL A 8 0.38 2.54 -3.71
C VAL A 8 1.37 3.42 -2.95
N CYS A 9 1.48 4.68 -3.35
CA CYS A 9 2.39 5.64 -2.72
C CYS A 9 1.61 6.54 -1.78
N LEU A 10 2.07 6.63 -0.54
CA LEU A 10 1.47 7.50 0.46
C LEU A 10 2.27 8.80 0.53
N ALA A 11 1.74 9.85 -0.11
CA ALA A 11 2.32 11.19 -0.11
C ALA A 11 1.55 12.10 0.85
N THR A 12 1.16 11.55 1.99
CA THR A 12 0.38 12.25 3.02
C THR A 12 0.73 11.70 4.38
N SER A 13 0.62 12.54 5.40
CA SER A 13 0.71 12.12 6.81
C SER A 13 -0.65 12.16 7.51
N SER A 14 -1.72 12.52 6.79
CA SER A 14 -3.07 12.53 7.35
C SER A 14 -3.52 11.12 7.72
N ALA A 15 -3.91 10.91 8.97
CA ALA A 15 -4.34 9.59 9.45
C ALA A 15 -5.53 9.06 8.63
N ASP A 16 -6.47 9.92 8.27
CA ASP A 16 -7.64 9.52 7.49
C ASP A 16 -7.25 9.10 6.08
N ARG A 17 -6.38 9.88 5.42
CA ARG A 17 -5.96 9.56 4.06
C ARG A 17 -5.12 8.29 4.02
N VAL A 18 -4.22 8.13 4.99
CA VAL A 18 -3.40 6.91 5.12
C VAL A 18 -4.30 5.69 5.31
N ALA A 19 -5.28 5.78 6.21
CA ALA A 19 -6.21 4.68 6.46
C ALA A 19 -7.01 4.31 5.21
N GLU A 20 -7.51 5.30 4.47
CA GLU A 20 -8.25 5.07 3.23
C GLU A 20 -7.38 4.43 2.15
N ALA A 21 -6.15 4.92 1.98
CA ALA A 21 -5.23 4.39 0.98
C ALA A 21 -4.87 2.93 1.28
N LEU A 22 -4.61 2.61 2.54
CA LEU A 22 -4.28 1.24 2.93
C LEU A 22 -5.49 0.32 2.76
N ARG A 23 -6.68 0.80 3.05
CA ARG A 23 -7.90 0.04 2.81
C ARG A 23 -8.11 -0.23 1.32
N ALA A 24 -7.85 0.77 0.48
CA ALA A 24 -7.90 0.59 -0.97
C ALA A 24 -6.87 -0.44 -1.44
N ALA A 25 -5.67 -0.42 -0.85
CA ALA A 25 -4.63 -1.41 -1.17
C ALA A 25 -5.08 -2.83 -0.84
N VAL A 26 -5.76 -3.01 0.28
CA VAL A 26 -6.35 -4.33 0.62
C VAL A 26 -7.33 -4.76 -0.46
N GLY A 27 -8.20 -3.86 -0.91
CA GLY A 27 -9.15 -4.16 -1.98
C GLY A 27 -8.46 -4.60 -3.27
N LEU A 28 -7.37 -3.91 -3.64
CA LEU A 28 -6.59 -4.28 -4.82
C LEU A 28 -5.95 -5.65 -4.66
N SER A 29 -5.45 -5.98 -3.47
CA SER A 29 -4.81 -7.27 -3.21
C SER A 29 -5.78 -8.43 -3.35
N LEU A 30 -7.05 -8.21 -3.05
CA LEU A 30 -8.08 -9.26 -3.14
C LEU A 30 -8.43 -9.60 -4.59
N ARG A 31 -7.97 -8.79 -5.56
CA ARG A 31 -8.17 -9.05 -6.99
C ARG A 31 -7.09 -9.94 -7.58
N GLY A 32 -6.16 -10.41 -6.75
CA GLY A 32 -5.07 -11.27 -7.19
C GLY A 32 -3.81 -10.54 -7.63
N ASP A 33 -3.79 -9.21 -7.55
CA ASP A 33 -2.62 -8.42 -7.90
C ASP A 33 -1.61 -8.39 -6.76
N SER A 34 -0.34 -8.20 -7.09
CA SER A 34 0.71 -7.98 -6.10
C SER A 34 0.72 -6.49 -5.74
N VAL A 35 0.67 -6.18 -4.45
CA VAL A 35 0.60 -4.80 -3.98
C VAL A 35 1.82 -4.47 -3.14
N SER A 36 2.44 -3.33 -3.41
CA SER A 36 3.48 -2.76 -2.57
C SER A 36 3.06 -1.36 -2.14
N VAL A 37 3.27 -1.05 -0.87
CA VAL A 37 2.95 0.28 -0.33
C VAL A 37 4.27 1.00 -0.02
N VAL A 38 4.45 2.16 -0.65
CA VAL A 38 5.65 2.99 -0.47
C VAL A 38 5.27 4.26 0.29
N LEU A 39 5.99 4.55 1.36
CA LEU A 39 5.79 5.77 2.13
C LEU A 39 6.68 6.87 1.57
N LEU A 40 6.08 7.89 0.96
CA LEU A 40 6.80 9.07 0.47
C LEU A 40 6.93 10.12 1.56
N GLN A 41 6.11 10.02 2.60
CA GLN A 41 6.17 10.85 3.81
C GLN A 41 6.00 9.94 5.02
N PRO A 42 6.50 10.35 6.20
CA PRO A 42 6.25 9.60 7.42
C PRO A 42 4.75 9.44 7.67
N ALA A 43 4.33 8.24 7.99
CA ALA A 43 2.94 7.91 8.28
C ALA A 43 2.86 7.02 9.51
N ASP A 44 1.81 7.21 10.31
CA ASP A 44 1.58 6.38 11.50
C ASP A 44 0.85 5.11 11.08
N LEU A 45 1.60 4.02 10.92
CA LEU A 45 1.05 2.72 10.57
C LEU A 45 0.48 1.98 11.79
N GLU A 46 0.66 2.53 12.98
CA GLU A 46 0.13 1.94 14.22
C GLU A 46 -1.26 2.47 14.59
N GLU A 47 -1.74 3.49 13.88
CA GLU A 47 -3.12 3.95 14.04
C GLU A 47 -4.04 2.75 13.77
N PRO A 48 -5.11 2.53 14.60
CA PRO A 48 -5.87 1.28 14.56
C PRO A 48 -6.39 0.86 13.18
N ARG A 49 -6.89 1.79 12.38
CA ARG A 49 -7.41 1.47 11.04
C ARG A 49 -6.27 1.08 10.09
N ALA A 50 -5.18 1.87 10.13
CA ALA A 50 -4.00 1.59 9.32
C ALA A 50 -3.37 0.26 9.71
N ARG A 51 -3.20 0.02 10.99
CA ARG A 51 -2.63 -1.21 11.53
C ARG A 51 -3.39 -2.44 11.05
N ARG A 52 -4.71 -2.37 11.02
CA ARG A 52 -5.56 -3.46 10.57
C ARG A 52 -5.31 -3.81 9.10
N SER A 53 -5.26 -2.78 8.26
CA SER A 53 -4.99 -2.97 6.82
C SER A 53 -3.57 -3.46 6.57
N VAL A 54 -2.59 -2.91 7.31
CA VAL A 54 -1.19 -3.35 7.21
C VAL A 54 -1.06 -4.83 7.57
N SER A 55 -1.71 -5.24 8.66
CA SER A 55 -1.71 -6.63 9.09
C SER A 55 -2.28 -7.55 8.00
N THR A 56 -3.38 -7.15 7.40
CA THR A 56 -4.00 -7.92 6.30
C THR A 56 -3.06 -8.01 5.10
N LEU A 57 -2.47 -6.89 4.68
CA LEU A 57 -1.57 -6.87 3.53
C LEU A 57 -0.36 -7.76 3.77
N ARG A 58 0.28 -7.64 4.92
CA ARG A 58 1.45 -8.45 5.26
C ARG A 58 1.09 -9.94 5.37
N GLY A 59 -0.07 -10.23 5.95
CA GLY A 59 -0.55 -11.60 6.07
C GLY A 59 -0.80 -12.27 4.73
N LEU A 60 -1.12 -11.49 3.71
CA LEU A 60 -1.33 -11.98 2.34
C LEU A 60 -0.04 -11.95 1.51
N GLY A 61 1.08 -11.56 2.10
CA GLY A 61 2.37 -11.57 1.41
C GLY A 61 2.68 -10.30 0.62
N HIS A 62 1.94 -9.22 0.84
CA HIS A 62 2.20 -7.95 0.18
C HIS A 62 3.22 -7.12 0.97
N TRP A 63 3.87 -6.20 0.29
CA TRP A 63 4.98 -5.45 0.84
C TRP A 63 4.51 -4.08 1.34
N VAL A 64 4.54 -3.88 2.65
CA VAL A 64 4.21 -2.59 3.27
C VAL A 64 5.50 -1.92 3.73
N ASP A 65 5.62 -0.63 3.48
CA ASP A 65 6.83 0.16 3.68
C ASP A 65 7.94 -0.34 2.76
N ALA A 66 7.59 -0.55 1.50
CA ALA A 66 8.52 -0.98 0.47
C ALA A 66 9.46 0.17 0.09
N PRO A 67 10.68 -0.14 -0.40
CA PRO A 67 11.59 0.89 -0.86
C PRO A 67 11.10 1.51 -2.18
N LEU A 68 11.61 2.71 -2.49
CA LEU A 68 11.31 3.40 -3.75
C LEU A 68 11.62 2.55 -4.99
N ALA A 69 12.57 1.63 -4.87
CA ALA A 69 12.91 0.72 -5.97
C ALA A 69 11.72 -0.13 -6.43
N ALA A 70 10.70 -0.31 -5.58
CA ALA A 70 9.49 -1.03 -5.97
C ALA A 70 8.76 -0.36 -7.12
N LEU A 71 8.97 0.94 -7.35
CA LEU A 71 8.35 1.67 -8.46
C LEU A 71 8.88 1.24 -9.82
N ARG A 72 10.09 0.68 -9.89
CA ARG A 72 10.72 0.34 -11.18
C ARG A 72 9.96 -0.70 -11.97
N ASP A 73 9.41 -1.67 -11.28
CA ASP A 73 8.73 -2.80 -11.92
C ASP A 73 7.21 -2.71 -11.81
N ALA A 74 6.70 -1.53 -11.44
CA ALA A 74 5.27 -1.34 -11.25
C ALA A 74 4.54 -1.28 -12.59
N ASP A 75 3.46 -2.03 -12.70
CA ASP A 75 2.55 -1.93 -13.84
C ASP A 75 1.62 -0.73 -13.69
N GLN A 76 1.33 -0.37 -12.44
CA GLN A 76 0.46 0.76 -12.14
C GLN A 76 0.88 1.36 -10.80
N VAL A 77 0.85 2.68 -10.72
CA VAL A 77 1.17 3.44 -9.51
C VAL A 77 0.00 4.34 -9.16
N GLU A 78 -0.45 4.27 -7.91
CA GLU A 78 -1.43 5.21 -7.36
C GLU A 78 -0.75 6.07 -6.30
N VAL A 79 -0.93 7.37 -6.38
CA VAL A 79 -0.39 8.29 -5.38
C VAL A 79 -1.53 8.91 -4.59
N TRP A 80 -1.44 8.80 -3.28
CA TRP A 80 -2.41 9.37 -2.34
C TRP A 80 -1.77 10.55 -1.62
N SER A 81 -2.29 11.72 -1.88
CA SER A 81 -1.84 12.96 -1.22
C SER A 81 -2.85 13.45 -0.18
#